data_3a19a3a135a6a58ddda9db3773a6583c
#
_entry.id   3a19a3a135a6a58ddda9db3773a6583c
#
_cell.length_a   1.000
_cell.length_b   1.000
_cell.length_c   1.000
_cell.angle_alpha   90.00
_cell.angle_beta   90.00
_cell.angle_gamma   90.00
#
_symmetry.space_group_name_H-M   'P 1'
#
loop_
_entity.id
_entity.type
_entity.pdbx_description
1 polymer ?
#
loop_
_entity_poly.entity_id
_entity_poly.type
_entity_poly.pdbx_seq_one_letter_code
_entity_poly.pdbx_strand_id
1 'polypeptide(L)'
;MNAVTETKAAHSTIAKALATAQMKMGKALKSANNPHFKSKYADLASVVDACMPALNEAGIAVIQPTTDDDNGRYVETILIHGESGETLKCRVPLIVSKNDMQGYGSAVTYARRYGLMSMAGIAPEDDDGNAATKAAPKAGEKVEPRLVTPDQFIKLQDKINEAGVDEAKVLERFGVASLQHFPAIKFDAAMKGLQLTIEGNKTANADLDGDYIPEHEEA
;
A
#
# COMPACT_ATOMS: atom_id res chain seq x y z
N MET A 1 9.10 -62.65 8.19
CA MET A 1 8.98 -61.81 6.95
C MET A 1 8.14 -60.61 7.30
N ASN A 2 8.76 -59.46 7.61
CA ASN A 2 8.04 -58.23 7.92
C ASN A 2 7.79 -57.51 6.60
N ALA A 3 6.53 -57.41 6.20
CA ALA A 3 6.13 -56.55 5.11
C ALA A 3 6.29 -55.10 5.55
N VAL A 4 7.30 -54.41 5.02
CA VAL A 4 7.42 -52.97 5.09
C VAL A 4 6.32 -52.41 4.20
N THR A 5 5.26 -51.91 4.82
CA THR A 5 4.22 -51.15 4.12
C THR A 5 4.85 -49.81 3.76
N GLU A 6 5.31 -49.64 2.53
CA GLU A 6 5.65 -48.35 1.97
C GLU A 6 4.41 -47.47 2.01
N THR A 7 4.36 -46.56 2.96
CA THR A 7 3.37 -45.48 2.97
C THR A 7 3.73 -44.56 1.80
N LYS A 8 3.11 -44.82 0.66
CA LYS A 8 3.13 -43.89 -0.48
C LYS A 8 2.62 -42.56 0.03
N ALA A 9 3.51 -41.57 0.12
CA ALA A 9 3.12 -40.22 0.52
C ALA A 9 1.96 -39.78 -0.38
N ALA A 10 0.77 -39.67 0.19
CA ALA A 10 -0.40 -39.20 -0.52
C ALA A 10 -0.08 -37.73 -0.90
N HIS A 11 0.21 -37.48 -2.18
CA HIS A 11 0.31 -36.11 -2.66
C HIS A 11 -1.04 -35.41 -2.40
N SER A 12 -1.01 -34.29 -1.72
CA SER A 12 -2.21 -33.50 -1.42
C SER A 12 -3.04 -33.30 -2.69
N THR A 13 -4.31 -33.77 -2.66
CA THR A 13 -5.25 -33.70 -3.79
C THR A 13 -5.57 -32.27 -4.14
N ILE A 14 -5.64 -31.36 -3.14
CA ILE A 14 -5.86 -29.93 -3.37
C ILE A 14 -4.69 -29.28 -4.11
N ALA A 15 -3.45 -29.69 -3.84
CA ALA A 15 -2.29 -29.14 -4.54
C ALA A 15 -2.32 -29.52 -6.03
N LYS A 16 -2.70 -30.77 -6.36
CA LYS A 16 -2.86 -31.23 -7.74
C LYS A 16 -4.01 -30.51 -8.44
N ALA A 17 -5.16 -30.37 -7.77
CA ALA A 17 -6.32 -29.64 -8.29
C ALA A 17 -5.98 -28.16 -8.55
N LEU A 18 -5.28 -27.51 -7.61
CA LEU A 18 -4.85 -26.11 -7.75
C LEU A 18 -3.88 -25.95 -8.93
N ALA A 19 -2.89 -26.82 -9.08
CA ALA A 19 -1.98 -26.78 -10.22
C ALA A 19 -2.72 -26.93 -11.56
N THR A 20 -3.76 -27.81 -11.61
CA THR A 20 -4.61 -27.96 -12.78
C THR A 20 -5.43 -26.70 -13.07
N ALA A 21 -5.98 -26.06 -12.04
CA ALA A 21 -6.71 -24.81 -12.17
C ALA A 21 -5.81 -23.68 -12.69
N GLN A 22 -4.60 -23.55 -12.14
CA GLN A 22 -3.64 -22.51 -12.53
C GLN A 22 -3.27 -22.54 -14.01
N MET A 23 -3.23 -23.71 -14.64
CA MET A 23 -3.01 -23.85 -16.09
C MET A 23 -4.13 -23.24 -16.95
N LYS A 24 -5.33 -23.10 -16.38
CA LYS A 24 -6.54 -22.60 -17.06
C LYS A 24 -6.94 -21.18 -16.67
N MET A 25 -6.29 -20.63 -15.63
CA MET A 25 -6.58 -19.27 -15.17
C MET A 25 -6.19 -18.25 -16.23
N GLY A 26 -7.06 -17.25 -16.39
CA GLY A 26 -6.78 -16.08 -17.21
C GLY A 26 -5.94 -15.02 -16.49
N LYS A 27 -5.64 -13.94 -17.20
CA LYS A 27 -5.05 -12.76 -16.59
C LYS A 27 -6.13 -11.89 -15.96
N ALA A 28 -5.85 -11.33 -14.79
CA ALA A 28 -6.74 -10.33 -14.19
C ALA A 28 -6.61 -9.00 -14.96
N LEU A 29 -7.62 -8.67 -15.77
CA LEU A 29 -7.62 -7.49 -16.61
C LEU A 29 -7.75 -6.21 -15.77
N LYS A 30 -7.00 -5.18 -16.13
CA LYS A 30 -7.11 -3.85 -15.51
C LYS A 30 -8.27 -3.07 -16.11
N SER A 31 -9.48 -3.28 -15.60
CA SER A 31 -10.70 -2.60 -16.02
C SER A 31 -11.01 -1.34 -15.20
N ALA A 32 -10.59 -1.29 -13.94
CA ALA A 32 -10.89 -0.21 -13.02
C ALA A 32 -9.86 0.93 -13.08
N ASN A 33 -10.35 2.18 -13.09
CA ASN A 33 -9.52 3.37 -13.00
C ASN A 33 -9.35 3.78 -11.53
N ASN A 34 -8.12 4.03 -11.10
CA ASN A 34 -7.86 4.67 -9.82
C ASN A 34 -7.82 6.20 -10.02
N PRO A 35 -8.81 6.95 -9.52
CA PRO A 35 -8.89 8.40 -9.72
C PRO A 35 -7.74 9.15 -9.02
N HIS A 36 -7.16 8.58 -7.94
CA HIS A 36 -6.07 9.20 -7.21
C HIS A 36 -4.70 9.03 -7.89
N PHE A 37 -4.47 7.89 -8.55
CA PHE A 37 -3.17 7.59 -9.16
C PHE A 37 -3.19 7.62 -10.69
N LYS A 38 -4.33 7.94 -11.33
CA LYS A 38 -4.52 7.92 -12.79
C LYS A 38 -4.00 6.63 -13.45
N SER A 39 -4.02 5.52 -12.70
CA SER A 39 -3.57 4.20 -13.14
C SER A 39 -4.75 3.24 -13.19
N LYS A 40 -4.70 2.30 -14.12
CA LYS A 40 -5.65 1.20 -14.15
C LYS A 40 -5.17 0.08 -13.20
N TYR A 41 -6.10 -0.60 -12.56
CA TYR A 41 -5.79 -1.76 -11.73
C TYR A 41 -6.84 -2.85 -11.93
N ALA A 42 -6.44 -4.10 -11.68
CA ALA A 42 -7.39 -5.21 -11.64
C ALA A 42 -8.18 -5.11 -10.33
N ASP A 43 -9.48 -4.88 -10.42
CA ASP A 43 -10.37 -4.87 -9.27
C ASP A 43 -10.69 -6.30 -8.79
N LEU A 44 -11.46 -6.43 -7.70
CA LEU A 44 -11.83 -7.74 -7.16
C LEU A 44 -12.65 -8.54 -8.17
N ALA A 45 -13.53 -7.90 -8.95
CA ALA A 45 -14.35 -8.57 -9.95
C ALA A 45 -13.48 -9.20 -11.03
N SER A 46 -12.53 -8.44 -11.59
CA SER A 46 -11.58 -8.93 -12.60
C SER A 46 -10.74 -10.10 -12.11
N VAL A 47 -10.34 -10.10 -10.82
CA VAL A 47 -9.61 -11.23 -10.22
C VAL A 47 -10.50 -12.47 -10.07
N VAL A 48 -11.74 -12.27 -9.61
CA VAL A 48 -12.74 -13.35 -9.50
C VAL A 48 -13.00 -13.98 -10.88
N ASP A 49 -13.23 -13.15 -11.90
CA ASP A 49 -13.50 -13.62 -13.27
C ASP A 49 -12.29 -14.41 -13.84
N ALA A 50 -11.08 -14.00 -13.50
CA ALA A 50 -9.87 -14.67 -14.00
C ALA A 50 -9.61 -16.05 -13.37
N CYS A 51 -9.97 -16.26 -12.09
CA CYS A 51 -9.57 -17.48 -11.39
C CYS A 51 -10.72 -18.41 -10.98
N MET A 52 -11.92 -17.88 -10.66
CA MET A 52 -13.01 -18.72 -10.13
C MET A 52 -13.51 -19.80 -11.08
N PRO A 53 -13.66 -19.56 -12.41
CA PRO A 53 -14.08 -20.63 -13.30
C PRO A 53 -13.15 -21.84 -13.29
N ALA A 54 -11.83 -21.58 -13.33
CA ALA A 54 -10.81 -22.62 -13.34
C ALA A 54 -10.71 -23.35 -11.98
N LEU A 55 -10.86 -22.63 -10.86
CA LEU A 55 -10.89 -23.22 -9.52
C LEU A 55 -12.10 -24.15 -9.36
N ASN A 56 -13.29 -23.67 -9.74
CA ASN A 56 -14.53 -24.45 -9.64
C ASN A 56 -14.51 -25.68 -10.55
N GLU A 57 -13.97 -25.56 -11.77
CA GLU A 57 -13.79 -26.69 -12.69
C GLU A 57 -12.85 -27.77 -12.10
N ALA A 58 -11.84 -27.35 -11.33
CA ALA A 58 -10.94 -28.25 -10.62
C ALA A 58 -11.49 -28.76 -9.27
N GLY A 59 -12.77 -28.51 -8.97
CA GLY A 59 -13.43 -28.92 -7.74
C GLY A 59 -13.00 -28.14 -6.49
N ILE A 60 -12.45 -26.95 -6.66
CA ILE A 60 -12.01 -26.08 -5.56
C ILE A 60 -13.04 -24.97 -5.32
N ALA A 61 -13.64 -24.96 -4.12
CA ALA A 61 -14.46 -23.86 -3.62
C ALA A 61 -13.58 -22.81 -2.92
N VAL A 62 -13.98 -21.53 -2.99
CA VAL A 62 -13.29 -20.40 -2.34
C VAL A 62 -14.25 -19.69 -1.40
N ILE A 63 -13.84 -19.53 -0.15
CA ILE A 63 -14.53 -18.67 0.80
C ILE A 63 -13.57 -17.66 1.41
N GLN A 64 -14.08 -16.46 1.74
CA GLN A 64 -13.27 -15.36 2.25
C GLN A 64 -13.96 -14.68 3.44
N PRO A 65 -14.07 -15.36 4.60
CA PRO A 65 -14.61 -14.75 5.81
C PRO A 65 -13.66 -13.70 6.38
N THR A 66 -14.23 -12.74 7.11
CA THR A 66 -13.48 -11.91 8.03
C THR A 66 -13.33 -12.63 9.35
N THR A 67 -12.12 -12.61 9.93
CA THR A 67 -11.77 -13.21 11.20
C THR A 67 -10.99 -12.22 12.05
N ASP A 68 -10.96 -12.42 13.36
CA ASP A 68 -10.16 -11.64 14.29
C ASP A 68 -9.45 -12.56 15.28
N ASP A 69 -8.34 -12.08 15.82
CA ASP A 69 -7.59 -12.67 16.92
C ASP A 69 -6.89 -11.56 17.73
N ASP A 70 -6.10 -11.94 18.71
CA ASP A 70 -5.37 -11.00 19.60
C ASP A 70 -4.42 -10.05 18.82
N ASN A 71 -4.02 -10.41 17.61
CA ASN A 71 -3.11 -9.64 16.75
C ASN A 71 -3.84 -8.72 15.75
N GLY A 72 -5.15 -8.87 15.57
CA GLY A 72 -5.93 -8.01 14.71
C GLY A 72 -7.04 -8.68 13.91
N ARG A 73 -7.53 -7.94 12.91
CA ARG A 73 -8.59 -8.39 12.00
C ARG A 73 -8.01 -8.75 10.65
N TYR A 74 -8.58 -9.77 10.03
CA TYR A 74 -8.09 -10.34 8.78
C TYR A 74 -9.24 -10.69 7.84
N VAL A 75 -8.94 -10.79 6.55
CA VAL A 75 -9.69 -11.64 5.63
C VAL A 75 -8.90 -12.94 5.49
N GLU A 76 -9.52 -14.05 5.77
CA GLU A 76 -8.95 -15.38 5.53
C GLU A 76 -9.46 -15.89 4.18
N THR A 77 -8.56 -16.15 3.23
CA THR A 77 -8.90 -16.82 1.98
C THR A 77 -8.68 -18.31 2.15
N ILE A 78 -9.73 -19.09 1.95
CA ILE A 78 -9.71 -20.55 2.13
C ILE A 78 -10.09 -21.19 0.79
N LEU A 79 -9.19 -22.00 0.25
CA LEU A 79 -9.46 -22.91 -0.85
C LEU A 79 -9.85 -24.28 -0.25
N ILE A 80 -10.96 -24.83 -0.69
CA ILE A 80 -11.49 -26.10 -0.19
C ILE A 80 -11.64 -27.05 -1.38
N HIS A 81 -10.96 -28.19 -1.34
CA HIS A 81 -11.14 -29.23 -2.34
C HIS A 81 -12.38 -30.07 -2.01
N GLY A 82 -13.38 -30.08 -2.92
CA GLY A 82 -14.70 -30.65 -2.65
C GLY A 82 -14.70 -32.13 -2.37
N GLU A 83 -13.83 -32.91 -3.03
CA GLU A 83 -13.80 -34.35 -2.85
C GLU A 83 -13.07 -34.82 -1.58
N SER A 84 -11.90 -34.20 -1.29
CA SER A 84 -11.06 -34.60 -0.16
C SER A 84 -11.30 -33.83 1.12
N GLY A 85 -11.94 -32.65 1.05
CA GLY A 85 -12.07 -31.74 2.16
C GLY A 85 -10.76 -31.05 2.57
N GLU A 86 -9.65 -31.28 1.86
CA GLU A 86 -8.39 -30.60 2.11
C GLU A 86 -8.53 -29.09 1.88
N THR A 87 -7.79 -28.32 2.67
CA THR A 87 -7.84 -26.86 2.59
C THR A 87 -6.46 -26.23 2.52
N LEU A 88 -6.36 -25.12 1.76
CA LEU A 88 -5.24 -24.19 1.81
C LEU A 88 -5.76 -22.84 2.28
N LYS A 89 -4.98 -22.13 3.11
CA LYS A 89 -5.42 -20.88 3.72
C LYS A 89 -4.34 -19.82 3.67
N CYS A 90 -4.76 -18.58 3.48
CA CYS A 90 -3.92 -17.42 3.76
C CYS A 90 -4.73 -16.35 4.49
N ARG A 91 -4.06 -15.45 5.20
CA ARG A 91 -4.66 -14.33 5.93
C ARG A 91 -4.07 -13.02 5.44
N VAL A 92 -4.94 -12.05 5.17
CA VAL A 92 -4.55 -10.69 4.82
C VAL A 92 -5.07 -9.74 5.90
N PRO A 93 -4.22 -8.94 6.54
CA PRO A 93 -4.66 -8.04 7.60
C PRO A 93 -5.59 -6.94 7.06
N LEU A 94 -6.61 -6.58 7.84
CA LEU A 94 -7.52 -5.48 7.54
C LEU A 94 -6.93 -4.18 8.09
N ILE A 95 -6.36 -3.38 7.20
CA ILE A 95 -5.85 -2.04 7.50
C ILE A 95 -6.95 -1.04 7.17
N VAL A 96 -7.69 -0.59 8.19
CA VAL A 96 -8.80 0.35 8.05
C VAL A 96 -8.30 1.77 8.26
N SER A 97 -8.25 2.58 7.20
CA SER A 97 -7.77 3.97 7.27
C SER A 97 -8.81 4.94 7.82
N LYS A 98 -10.10 4.67 7.60
CA LYS A 98 -11.23 5.41 8.19
C LYS A 98 -12.06 4.45 9.02
N ASN A 99 -12.35 4.83 10.27
CA ASN A 99 -13.16 4.01 11.18
C ASN A 99 -14.67 4.21 10.93
N ASP A 100 -15.09 3.93 9.70
CA ASP A 100 -16.48 3.91 9.26
C ASP A 100 -16.75 2.69 8.36
N MET A 101 -18.00 2.44 8.02
CA MET A 101 -18.40 1.29 7.21
C MET A 101 -17.83 1.34 5.79
N GLN A 102 -17.61 2.52 5.23
CA GLN A 102 -17.01 2.69 3.92
C GLN A 102 -15.52 2.32 3.94
N GLY A 103 -14.77 2.79 4.94
CA GLY A 103 -13.37 2.43 5.15
C GLY A 103 -13.20 0.94 5.41
N TYR A 104 -14.07 0.35 6.23
CA TYR A 104 -14.08 -1.09 6.47
C TYR A 104 -14.37 -1.88 5.19
N GLY A 105 -15.45 -1.54 4.46
CA GLY A 105 -15.80 -2.21 3.19
C GLY A 105 -14.69 -2.11 2.14
N SER A 106 -14.02 -0.97 2.06
CA SER A 106 -12.85 -0.78 1.20
C SER A 106 -11.71 -1.72 1.61
N ALA A 107 -11.34 -1.76 2.89
CA ALA A 107 -10.28 -2.64 3.42
C ALA A 107 -10.59 -4.12 3.15
N VAL A 108 -11.82 -4.56 3.37
CA VAL A 108 -12.27 -5.94 3.07
C VAL A 108 -12.13 -6.24 1.58
N THR A 109 -12.54 -5.33 0.70
CA THR A 109 -12.43 -5.51 -0.75
C THR A 109 -10.96 -5.67 -1.18
N TYR A 110 -10.08 -4.83 -0.64
CA TYR A 110 -8.63 -4.93 -0.88
C TYR A 110 -8.06 -6.26 -0.38
N ALA A 111 -8.37 -6.64 0.86
CA ALA A 111 -7.85 -7.86 1.46
C ALA A 111 -8.34 -9.12 0.72
N ARG A 112 -9.60 -9.16 0.30
CA ARG A 112 -10.14 -10.25 -0.52
C ARG A 112 -9.41 -10.37 -1.85
N ARG A 113 -9.18 -9.26 -2.53
CA ARG A 113 -8.46 -9.23 -3.79
C ARG A 113 -7.05 -9.79 -3.65
N TYR A 114 -6.26 -9.27 -2.70
CA TYR A 114 -4.90 -9.73 -2.48
C TYR A 114 -4.83 -11.19 -2.03
N GLY A 115 -5.71 -11.63 -1.14
CA GLY A 115 -5.77 -13.01 -0.69
C GLY A 115 -6.07 -13.97 -1.83
N LEU A 116 -7.06 -13.63 -2.69
CA LEU A 116 -7.41 -14.48 -3.83
C LEU A 116 -6.29 -14.55 -4.87
N MET A 117 -5.69 -13.40 -5.22
CA MET A 117 -4.56 -13.35 -6.15
C MET A 117 -3.36 -14.16 -5.65
N SER A 118 -3.01 -14.03 -4.36
CA SER A 118 -1.90 -14.77 -3.75
C SER A 118 -2.14 -16.28 -3.77
N MET A 119 -3.35 -16.71 -3.45
CA MET A 119 -3.70 -18.14 -3.43
C MET A 119 -3.83 -18.75 -4.82
N ALA A 120 -4.33 -17.97 -5.79
CA ALA A 120 -4.45 -18.39 -7.18
C ALA A 120 -3.11 -18.36 -7.95
N GLY A 121 -2.12 -17.61 -7.44
CA GLY A 121 -0.84 -17.40 -8.12
C GLY A 121 -0.95 -16.54 -9.37
N ILE A 122 -1.94 -15.64 -9.44
CA ILE A 122 -2.12 -14.71 -10.56
C ILE A 122 -1.60 -13.32 -10.20
N ALA A 123 -0.95 -12.66 -11.15
CA ALA A 123 -0.56 -11.26 -11.04
C ALA A 123 -1.51 -10.37 -11.85
N PRO A 124 -1.70 -9.09 -11.45
CA PRO A 124 -2.36 -8.11 -12.32
C PRO A 124 -1.57 -7.97 -13.62
N GLU A 125 -2.24 -7.76 -14.75
CA GLU A 125 -1.61 -7.74 -16.09
C GLU A 125 -0.48 -6.71 -16.25
N ASP A 126 -0.36 -5.72 -15.39
CA ASP A 126 0.71 -4.72 -15.34
C ASP A 126 1.20 -4.45 -13.93
N ASP A 127 1.31 -5.44 -13.11
CA ASP A 127 2.34 -5.36 -12.10
C ASP A 127 3.67 -5.63 -12.82
N ASP A 128 3.91 -4.76 -13.84
CA ASP A 128 5.23 -4.63 -14.36
C ASP A 128 6.09 -4.25 -13.15
N GLY A 129 6.93 -5.15 -12.73
CA GLY A 129 8.04 -4.91 -11.83
C GLY A 129 8.89 -3.68 -12.23
N ASN A 130 8.50 -2.97 -13.27
CA ASN A 130 8.79 -1.63 -13.67
C ASN A 130 8.55 -0.57 -12.59
N ALA A 131 7.65 -0.76 -11.63
CA ALA A 131 7.61 0.14 -10.47
C ALA A 131 8.75 -0.16 -9.48
N ALA A 132 9.16 -1.43 -9.33
CA ALA A 132 10.29 -1.82 -8.47
C ALA A 132 11.63 -1.82 -9.22
N THR A 133 11.65 -2.06 -10.54
CA THR A 133 12.86 -2.04 -11.38
C THR A 133 13.15 -0.68 -12.01
N LYS A 134 12.22 0.29 -11.97
CA LYS A 134 12.52 1.71 -12.27
C LYS A 134 13.32 2.41 -11.16
N ALA A 135 13.72 1.69 -10.12
CA ALA A 135 14.68 2.17 -9.13
C ALA A 135 16.16 1.96 -9.52
N ALA A 136 16.45 1.37 -10.69
CA ALA A 136 17.81 1.37 -11.25
C ALA A 136 17.82 2.28 -12.49
N PRO A 137 18.51 3.43 -12.47
CA PRO A 137 18.61 4.30 -13.64
C PRO A 137 19.36 3.59 -14.74
N LYS A 138 18.70 3.31 -15.87
CA LYS A 138 19.42 3.08 -17.13
C LYS A 138 20.13 4.39 -17.46
N ALA A 139 21.46 4.35 -17.48
CA ALA A 139 22.26 5.50 -17.89
C ALA A 139 21.82 5.97 -19.29
N GLY A 140 21.20 7.17 -19.35
CA GLY A 140 20.92 7.84 -20.61
C GLY A 140 19.54 8.45 -20.81
N GLU A 141 18.52 8.13 -20.01
CA GLU A 141 17.19 8.72 -20.21
C GLU A 141 16.90 9.77 -19.12
N LYS A 142 16.81 11.03 -19.53
CA LYS A 142 16.36 12.14 -18.65
C LYS A 142 14.90 11.92 -18.31
N VAL A 143 14.63 11.26 -17.18
CA VAL A 143 13.29 11.22 -16.59
C VAL A 143 13.01 12.61 -16.02
N GLU A 144 12.09 13.35 -16.60
CA GLU A 144 11.64 14.61 -16.00
C GLU A 144 11.02 14.30 -14.62
N PRO A 145 11.49 14.97 -13.56
CA PRO A 145 10.99 14.71 -12.21
C PRO A 145 9.50 15.08 -12.13
N ARG A 146 8.68 14.16 -11.62
CA ARG A 146 7.28 14.44 -11.32
C ARG A 146 7.20 15.64 -10.39
N LEU A 147 6.50 16.69 -10.81
CA LEU A 147 6.33 17.91 -10.03
C LEU A 147 5.23 17.75 -8.98
N VAL A 148 5.26 18.60 -7.96
CA VAL A 148 4.19 18.69 -6.96
C VAL A 148 2.84 18.98 -7.62
N THR A 149 1.78 18.40 -7.06
CA THR A 149 0.41 18.72 -7.49
C THR A 149 0.01 20.13 -7.03
N PRO A 150 -1.03 20.76 -7.62
CA PRO A 150 -1.51 22.06 -7.15
C PRO A 150 -1.80 22.11 -5.64
N ASP A 151 -2.40 21.03 -5.09
CA ASP A 151 -2.68 20.92 -3.66
C ASP A 151 -1.40 20.80 -2.81
N GLN A 152 -0.40 20.09 -3.30
CA GLN A 152 0.90 19.98 -2.65
C GLN A 152 1.67 21.31 -2.72
N PHE A 153 1.56 22.02 -3.82
CA PHE A 153 2.15 23.35 -3.98
C PHE A 153 1.59 24.32 -2.92
N ILE A 154 0.26 24.40 -2.80
CA ILE A 154 -0.40 25.27 -1.81
C ILE A 154 0.06 24.90 -0.39
N LYS A 155 0.04 23.61 -0.03
CA LYS A 155 0.48 23.13 1.28
C LYS A 155 1.94 23.47 1.57
N LEU A 156 2.81 23.37 0.58
CA LEU A 156 4.23 23.69 0.73
C LEU A 156 4.43 25.20 0.94
N GLN A 157 3.70 26.02 0.18
CA GLN A 157 3.74 27.47 0.30
C GLN A 157 3.22 27.95 1.66
N ASP A 158 2.08 27.41 2.11
CA ASP A 158 1.52 27.70 3.44
C ASP A 158 2.50 27.32 4.55
N LYS A 159 3.16 26.15 4.41
CA LYS A 159 4.11 25.66 5.41
C LYS A 159 5.39 26.49 5.47
N ILE A 160 5.87 27.01 4.34
CA ILE A 160 7.00 27.95 4.26
C ILE A 160 6.67 29.25 4.99
N ASN A 161 5.46 29.79 4.75
CA ASN A 161 4.97 31.00 5.41
C ASN A 161 4.82 30.78 6.93
N GLU A 162 4.25 29.66 7.35
CA GLU A 162 4.09 29.28 8.77
C GLU A 162 5.45 29.16 9.49
N ALA A 163 6.46 28.62 8.80
CA ALA A 163 7.81 28.48 9.33
C ALA A 163 8.60 29.80 9.38
N GLY A 164 8.12 30.85 8.71
CA GLY A 164 8.83 32.13 8.59
C GLY A 164 10.16 32.02 7.85
N VAL A 165 10.29 31.05 6.94
CA VAL A 165 11.50 30.76 6.17
C VAL A 165 11.38 31.43 4.80
N ASP A 166 12.47 32.01 4.32
CA ASP A 166 12.53 32.53 2.95
C ASP A 166 12.40 31.38 1.94
N GLU A 167 11.48 31.52 0.98
CA GLU A 167 11.27 30.56 -0.11
C GLU A 167 12.58 30.26 -0.85
N ALA A 168 13.42 31.29 -1.08
CA ALA A 168 14.70 31.11 -1.77
C ALA A 168 15.63 30.13 -1.05
N LYS A 169 15.65 30.14 0.29
CA LYS A 169 16.44 29.17 1.08
C LYS A 169 15.92 27.75 0.98
N VAL A 170 14.60 27.57 0.88
CA VAL A 170 14.00 26.25 0.66
C VAL A 170 14.34 25.74 -0.73
N LEU A 171 14.22 26.58 -1.75
CA LEU A 171 14.54 26.21 -3.14
C LEU A 171 16.04 25.85 -3.28
N GLU A 172 16.93 26.64 -2.70
CA GLU A 172 18.38 26.36 -2.68
C GLU A 172 18.70 25.02 -2.00
N ARG A 173 18.13 24.77 -0.82
CA ARG A 173 18.35 23.54 -0.05
C ARG A 173 17.96 22.29 -0.84
N PHE A 174 16.91 22.37 -1.65
CA PHE A 174 16.42 21.26 -2.44
C PHE A 174 16.93 21.28 -3.89
N GLY A 175 17.73 22.29 -4.29
CA GLY A 175 18.28 22.42 -5.63
C GLY A 175 17.20 22.56 -6.70
N VAL A 176 16.20 23.42 -6.46
CA VAL A 176 15.02 23.61 -7.31
C VAL A 176 14.89 25.08 -7.71
N ALA A 177 14.52 25.33 -8.96
CA ALA A 177 14.45 26.71 -9.49
C ALA A 177 13.20 27.50 -9.02
N SER A 178 12.09 26.79 -8.72
CA SER A 178 10.85 27.41 -8.22
C SER A 178 9.96 26.36 -7.56
N LEU A 179 9.01 26.79 -6.71
CA LEU A 179 8.04 25.88 -6.08
C LEU A 179 7.14 25.18 -7.11
N GLN A 180 6.86 25.80 -8.25
CA GLN A 180 6.09 25.18 -9.33
C GLN A 180 6.81 23.98 -9.96
N HIS A 181 8.14 23.99 -9.94
CA HIS A 181 9.00 22.92 -10.44
C HIS A 181 9.54 22.03 -9.31
N PHE A 182 8.94 22.10 -8.12
CA PHE A 182 9.38 21.31 -6.98
C PHE A 182 9.07 19.81 -7.21
N PRO A 183 10.08 18.92 -7.11
CA PRO A 183 9.86 17.48 -7.35
C PRO A 183 8.98 16.86 -6.27
N ALA A 184 7.93 16.14 -6.66
CA ALA A 184 7.02 15.47 -5.74
C ALA A 184 7.73 14.52 -4.77
N ILE A 185 8.81 13.88 -5.21
CA ILE A 185 9.63 12.99 -4.37
C ILE A 185 10.30 13.70 -3.19
N LYS A 186 10.51 15.02 -3.27
CA LYS A 186 11.13 15.84 -2.23
C LYS A 186 10.10 16.50 -1.30
N PHE A 187 8.80 16.40 -1.60
CA PHE A 187 7.72 17.10 -0.90
C PHE A 187 7.67 16.73 0.60
N ASP A 188 7.66 15.45 0.94
CA ASP A 188 7.55 14.98 2.33
C ASP A 188 8.77 15.40 3.16
N ALA A 189 9.96 15.36 2.56
CA ALA A 189 11.19 15.81 3.20
C ALA A 189 11.18 17.32 3.49
N ALA A 190 10.63 18.12 2.56
CA ALA A 190 10.47 19.56 2.74
C ALA A 190 9.47 19.88 3.85
N MET A 191 8.29 19.22 3.84
CA MET A 191 7.26 19.41 4.87
C MET A 191 7.77 19.05 6.27
N LYS A 192 8.50 17.94 6.40
CA LYS A 192 9.10 17.52 7.67
C LYS A 192 10.15 18.53 8.17
N GLY A 193 11.02 19.01 7.28
CA GLY A 193 12.03 20.00 7.62
C GLY A 193 11.43 21.32 8.08
N LEU A 194 10.39 21.80 7.41
CA LEU A 194 9.66 23.02 7.79
C LEU A 194 8.93 22.86 9.13
N GLN A 195 8.34 21.69 9.40
CA GLN A 195 7.70 21.39 10.67
C GLN A 195 8.68 21.47 11.84
N LEU A 196 9.87 20.90 11.70
CA LEU A 196 10.93 20.98 12.71
C LEU A 196 11.39 22.42 12.96
N THR A 197 11.43 23.26 11.91
CA THR A 197 11.76 24.69 12.05
C THR A 197 10.68 25.43 12.84
N ILE A 198 9.39 25.15 12.59
CA ILE A 198 8.27 25.74 13.34
C ILE A 198 8.36 25.36 14.82
N GLU A 199 8.63 24.09 15.11
CA GLU A 199 8.76 23.59 16.49
C GLU A 199 9.97 24.24 17.21
N GLY A 200 11.11 24.34 16.52
CA GLY A 200 12.30 25.02 17.04
C GLY A 200 12.08 26.50 17.31
N ASN A 201 11.35 27.20 16.44
CA ASN A 201 11.02 28.63 16.65
C ASN A 201 10.05 28.82 17.82
N LYS A 202 9.13 27.89 18.07
CA LYS A 202 8.21 27.95 19.22
C LYS A 202 8.95 27.78 20.55
N THR A 203 9.93 26.88 20.64
CA THR A 203 10.74 26.68 21.84
C THR A 203 11.64 27.86 22.09
N ALA A 204 12.27 28.45 21.06
CA ALA A 204 13.11 29.64 21.20
C ALA A 204 12.32 30.90 21.67
N ASN A 205 11.08 31.07 21.24
CA ASN A 205 10.22 32.16 21.71
C ASN A 205 9.68 31.91 23.13
N ALA A 206 9.45 30.68 23.53
CA ALA A 206 9.03 30.39 24.92
C ALA A 206 10.12 30.66 25.95
N ASP A 207 11.39 30.53 25.58
CA ASP A 207 12.54 30.87 26.44
C ASP A 207 12.79 32.38 26.55
N LEU A 208 12.27 33.21 25.62
CA LEU A 208 12.39 34.69 25.65
C LEU A 208 11.29 35.37 26.47
N ASP A 209 10.14 34.71 26.67
CA ASP A 209 9.04 35.26 27.49
C ASP A 209 9.19 34.91 28.99
N GLY A 210 10.26 34.25 29.38
CA GLY A 210 10.54 33.83 30.77
C GLY A 210 11.26 34.84 31.68
N ASP A 211 11.83 35.93 31.16
CA ASP A 211 12.56 36.95 31.95
C ASP A 211 11.74 38.22 32.17
N TYR A 212 10.59 38.12 32.83
CA TYR A 212 9.96 39.26 33.49
C TYR A 212 10.53 39.39 34.92
N ILE A 213 11.48 40.29 35.12
CA ILE A 213 11.96 40.71 36.44
C ILE A 213 11.01 41.82 36.92
N PRO A 214 10.27 41.66 38.03
CA PRO A 214 9.51 42.75 38.63
C PRO A 214 10.43 43.78 39.23
N GLU A 215 10.34 45.03 38.80
CA GLU A 215 10.99 46.18 39.49
C GLU A 215 10.50 46.28 40.91
N HIS A 216 11.44 46.30 41.86
CA HIS A 216 11.20 46.62 43.26
C HIS A 216 10.82 48.10 43.39
N GLU A 217 9.58 48.37 43.81
CA GLU A 217 9.22 49.66 44.42
C GLU A 217 9.93 49.80 45.79
N GLU A 218 10.86 50.74 45.88
CA GLU A 218 11.32 51.27 47.15
C GLU A 218 10.31 52.29 47.69
N ALA A 219 9.91 52.10 48.98
CA ALA A 219 9.29 53.12 49.78
C ALA A 219 10.06 53.19 51.13
#